data_ca7cf7d8a981dcb88018aad98b3dd4de
#
_entry.id   ca7cf7d8a981dcb88018aad98b3dd4de
#
_cell.length_a   1.000
_cell.length_b   1.000
_cell.length_c   1.000
_cell.angle_alpha   90.00
_cell.angle_beta   90.00
_cell.angle_gamma   90.00
#
_symmetry.space_group_name_H-M   'P 1'
#
loop_
_entity.id
_entity.type
_entity.pdbx_description
1 polymer ?
#
loop_
_entity_poly.entity_id
_entity_poly.type
_entity_poly.pdbx_seq_one_letter_code
_entity_poly.pdbx_strand_id
1 'polypeptide(L)'
;LKAVAARPPVINNTNITQVFNNTTVSGGKNTRVRQSGDNYRVELADDITLNSVTTGDARMNPDGFAIAGNSLNKDGLTVNGDTYVSADGLNANNRAIQNVAPGRIAPDSQDAVNGAQLYALGQRMDGMGKRIDSARAGVASAIATAGLPQAYRPGANMVAAAGGYYDGQSAVAVGLSTISDNGRWIIKGAANVNSKEAGASIGVGYQW
;
A
#
# COMPACT_ATOMS: atom_id res chain seq x y z
N LEU A 1 -7.78 49.87 76.87
CA LEU A 1 -8.51 49.27 75.73
C LEU A 1 -7.71 48.06 75.26
N LYS A 2 -8.22 46.85 75.59
CA LYS A 2 -7.62 45.58 75.03
C LYS A 2 -7.98 45.48 73.57
N ALA A 3 -6.97 45.41 72.71
CA ALA A 3 -7.17 45.10 71.32
C ALA A 3 -7.79 43.72 71.23
N VAL A 4 -9.00 43.62 70.65
CA VAL A 4 -9.61 42.37 70.28
C VAL A 4 -8.79 41.80 69.13
N ALA A 5 -8.13 40.67 69.37
CA ALA A 5 -7.43 39.93 68.31
C ALA A 5 -8.44 39.59 67.26
N ALA A 6 -8.30 40.14 66.06
CA ALA A 6 -9.14 39.79 64.90
C ALA A 6 -8.98 38.34 64.57
N ARG A 7 -10.06 37.60 64.48
CA ARG A 7 -10.11 36.21 64.04
C ARG A 7 -9.71 36.18 62.56
N PRO A 8 -8.82 35.29 62.13
CA PRO A 8 -8.45 35.19 60.72
C PRO A 8 -9.67 34.89 59.87
N PRO A 9 -9.83 35.50 58.70
CA PRO A 9 -10.94 35.25 57.83
C PRO A 9 -10.94 33.81 57.31
N VAL A 10 -12.11 33.18 57.27
CA VAL A 10 -12.31 31.90 56.58
C VAL A 10 -12.40 32.24 55.10
N ILE A 11 -11.38 31.83 54.34
CA ILE A 11 -11.35 32.02 52.88
C ILE A 11 -12.09 30.85 52.23
N ASN A 12 -13.35 31.08 51.80
CA ASN A 12 -14.03 30.21 50.88
C ASN A 12 -13.57 30.51 49.47
N ASN A 13 -13.34 29.48 48.67
CA ASN A 13 -12.60 29.42 47.42
C ASN A 13 -13.19 30.25 46.25
N THR A 14 -14.16 31.13 46.45
CA THR A 14 -14.84 31.86 45.36
C THR A 14 -15.02 33.36 45.55
N ASN A 15 -14.99 33.92 46.77
CA ASN A 15 -15.08 35.39 46.95
C ASN A 15 -14.49 35.82 48.29
N ILE A 16 -13.49 36.70 48.27
CA ILE A 16 -13.02 37.42 49.45
C ILE A 16 -13.87 38.67 49.61
N THR A 17 -14.78 38.68 50.58
CA THR A 17 -15.74 39.80 50.83
C THR A 17 -15.34 40.73 51.96
N GLN A 18 -14.27 40.50 52.73
CA GLN A 18 -13.77 41.40 53.77
C GLN A 18 -12.27 41.54 53.75
N VAL A 19 -11.80 42.77 53.72
CA VAL A 19 -10.39 43.14 53.84
C VAL A 19 -10.16 43.65 55.20
N PHE A 20 -9.24 43.03 55.96
CA PHE A 20 -8.77 43.57 57.27
C PHE A 20 -7.61 44.53 57.06
N ASN A 21 -7.59 45.65 57.74
CA ASN A 21 -6.44 46.56 57.75
C ASN A 21 -5.17 45.76 58.11
N ASN A 22 -4.22 45.70 57.24
CA ASN A 22 -2.94 45.01 57.34
C ASN A 22 -2.90 43.55 56.78
N THR A 23 -3.79 43.19 55.89
CA THR A 23 -3.72 41.89 55.18
C THR A 23 -3.02 42.05 53.83
N THR A 24 -1.92 41.32 53.63
CA THR A 24 -1.26 41.27 52.35
C THR A 24 -1.82 40.09 51.55
N VAL A 25 -2.34 40.38 50.36
CA VAL A 25 -2.77 39.33 49.38
C VAL A 25 -1.74 39.35 48.26
N SER A 26 -1.03 38.24 48.09
CA SER A 26 -0.01 38.10 47.04
C SER A 26 -0.38 36.97 46.05
N GLY A 27 -0.03 37.17 44.79
CA GLY A 27 -0.15 36.13 43.75
C GLY A 27 0.94 35.08 43.89
N GLY A 28 0.64 33.85 43.57
CA GLY A 28 1.59 32.76 43.43
C GLY A 28 2.06 32.60 41.98
N LYS A 29 2.77 31.50 41.71
CA LYS A 29 3.33 31.18 40.39
C LYS A 29 2.28 31.21 39.26
N ASN A 30 1.05 30.77 39.55
CA ASN A 30 -0.03 30.60 38.56
C ASN A 30 -1.20 31.57 38.80
N THR A 31 -1.04 32.55 39.70
CA THR A 31 -2.10 33.49 40.04
C THR A 31 -1.58 34.94 40.05
N ARG A 32 -2.43 35.85 39.57
CA ARG A 32 -2.22 37.31 39.66
C ARG A 32 -3.23 37.90 40.64
N VAL A 33 -2.79 38.87 41.40
CA VAL A 33 -3.68 39.67 42.25
C VAL A 33 -3.76 41.07 41.68
N ARG A 34 -4.97 41.54 41.40
CA ARG A 34 -5.26 42.93 41.05
C ARG A 34 -5.99 43.61 42.20
N GLN A 35 -5.51 44.76 42.61
CA GLN A 35 -6.15 45.59 43.65
C GLN A 35 -6.82 46.81 43.00
N SER A 36 -8.07 47.08 43.38
CA SER A 36 -8.79 48.31 43.01
C SER A 36 -9.52 48.82 44.24
N GLY A 37 -8.97 49.87 44.90
CA GLY A 37 -9.41 50.33 46.21
C GLY A 37 -9.20 49.22 47.22
N ASP A 38 -10.23 48.91 48.00
CA ASP A 38 -10.21 47.86 49.03
C ASP A 38 -10.53 46.46 48.49
N ASN A 39 -10.72 46.35 47.17
CA ASN A 39 -11.06 45.08 46.54
C ASN A 39 -9.83 44.41 45.94
N TYR A 40 -9.66 43.13 46.23
CA TYR A 40 -8.65 42.26 45.62
C TYR A 40 -9.34 41.24 44.69
N ARG A 41 -8.86 41.17 43.43
CA ARG A 41 -9.24 40.14 42.50
C ARG A 41 -8.07 39.18 42.29
N VAL A 42 -8.27 37.90 42.54
CA VAL A 42 -7.30 36.85 42.28
C VAL A 42 -7.71 36.18 40.97
N GLU A 43 -6.83 36.21 39.99
CA GLU A 43 -7.01 35.68 38.67
C GLU A 43 -5.95 34.64 38.39
N LEU A 44 -6.21 33.67 37.47
CA LEU A 44 -5.17 32.82 36.94
C LEU A 44 -4.21 33.67 36.10
N ALA A 45 -2.93 33.32 36.09
CA ALA A 45 -1.96 33.91 35.18
C ALA A 45 -2.29 33.51 33.74
N ASP A 46 -1.89 34.34 32.76
CA ASP A 46 -2.08 34.02 31.33
C ASP A 46 -1.28 32.75 30.96
N ASP A 47 -0.09 32.58 31.56
CA ASP A 47 0.73 31.37 31.47
C ASP A 47 0.66 30.61 32.79
N ILE A 48 0.15 29.40 32.74
CA ILE A 48 0.04 28.49 33.88
C ILE A 48 1.09 27.40 33.77
N THR A 49 1.96 27.29 34.79
CA THR A 49 2.93 26.18 34.87
C THR A 49 2.48 25.18 35.93
N LEU A 50 2.09 24.00 35.50
CA LEU A 50 1.63 22.92 36.37
C LEU A 50 2.55 21.71 36.22
N ASN A 51 2.74 20.93 37.28
CA ASN A 51 3.43 19.66 37.22
C ASN A 51 2.55 18.56 36.56
N SER A 52 1.23 18.71 36.72
CA SER A 52 0.27 17.84 36.05
C SER A 52 -1.12 18.46 36.00
N VAL A 53 -1.91 18.07 34.99
CA VAL A 53 -3.36 18.32 34.91
C VAL A 53 -4.04 16.96 34.89
N THR A 54 -5.03 16.75 35.75
CA THR A 54 -5.81 15.54 35.82
C THR A 54 -7.29 15.89 35.73
N THR A 55 -8.02 15.21 34.81
CA THR A 55 -9.47 15.33 34.68
C THR A 55 -10.04 13.91 34.52
N GLY A 56 -10.69 13.37 35.58
CA GLY A 56 -11.10 11.97 35.58
C GLY A 56 -9.89 11.05 35.37
N ASP A 57 -9.97 10.17 34.38
CA ASP A 57 -8.91 9.21 34.02
C ASP A 57 -7.82 9.80 33.10
N ALA A 58 -8.01 11.05 32.65
CA ALA A 58 -7.03 11.72 31.81
C ALA A 58 -5.98 12.45 32.64
N ARG A 59 -4.71 12.30 32.27
CA ARG A 59 -3.58 12.98 32.90
C ARG A 59 -2.60 13.51 31.85
N MET A 60 -2.18 14.74 32.03
CA MET A 60 -1.10 15.37 31.29
C MET A 60 -0.02 15.82 32.27
N ASN A 61 1.23 15.45 32.03
CA ASN A 61 2.40 15.81 32.84
C ASN A 61 3.65 15.85 31.93
N PRO A 62 4.86 16.12 32.47
CA PRO A 62 6.09 16.11 31.68
C PRO A 62 6.40 14.80 30.96
N ASP A 63 5.86 13.66 31.40
CA ASP A 63 6.05 12.37 30.75
C ASP A 63 5.15 12.18 29.51
N GLY A 64 4.08 13.02 29.39
CA GLY A 64 3.15 12.96 28.27
C GLY A 64 1.69 13.08 28.67
N PHE A 65 0.83 12.64 27.77
CA PHE A 65 -0.63 12.56 27.95
C PHE A 65 -1.05 11.09 28.07
N ALA A 66 -1.88 10.77 29.06
CA ALA A 66 -2.43 9.44 29.26
C ALA A 66 -3.92 9.49 29.60
N ILE A 67 -4.70 8.53 29.09
CA ILE A 67 -6.11 8.32 29.39
C ILE A 67 -6.49 6.85 29.18
N ALA A 68 -7.02 6.20 30.23
CA ALA A 68 -7.65 4.87 30.13
C ALA A 68 -6.86 3.84 29.29
N GLY A 69 -5.55 3.67 29.56
CA GLY A 69 -4.67 2.72 28.86
C GLY A 69 -4.12 3.22 27.52
N ASN A 70 -4.46 4.45 27.11
CA ASN A 70 -3.86 5.12 25.96
C ASN A 70 -2.84 6.15 26.42
N SER A 71 -1.77 6.34 25.66
CA SER A 71 -0.76 7.36 25.97
C SER A 71 -0.08 7.91 24.73
N LEU A 72 0.32 9.18 24.84
CA LEU A 72 1.25 9.84 23.94
C LEU A 72 2.39 10.40 24.77
N ASN A 73 3.57 9.86 24.62
CA ASN A 73 4.75 10.21 25.42
C ASN A 73 6.03 10.14 24.56
N LYS A 74 7.20 10.21 25.18
CA LYS A 74 8.49 10.14 24.49
C LYS A 74 8.72 8.80 23.73
N ASP A 75 8.03 7.75 24.12
CA ASP A 75 8.15 6.41 23.50
C ASP A 75 7.16 6.23 22.34
N GLY A 76 6.20 7.16 22.20
CA GLY A 76 5.27 7.20 21.08
C GLY A 76 3.80 7.21 21.47
N LEU A 77 2.96 6.76 20.54
CA LEU A 77 1.51 6.64 20.70
C LEU A 77 1.13 5.20 21.00
N THR A 78 0.53 4.98 22.16
CA THR A 78 0.03 3.67 22.59
C THR A 78 -1.50 3.73 22.72
N VAL A 79 -2.19 2.70 22.23
CA VAL A 79 -3.64 2.55 22.34
C VAL A 79 -3.93 1.15 22.89
N ASN A 80 -4.61 1.09 24.06
CA ASN A 80 -4.93 -0.16 24.76
C ASN A 80 -3.72 -1.08 25.01
N GLY A 81 -2.55 -0.50 25.27
CA GLY A 81 -1.31 -1.21 25.52
C GLY A 81 -0.48 -1.54 24.27
N ASP A 82 -1.02 -1.39 23.07
CA ASP A 82 -0.32 -1.57 21.79
C ASP A 82 0.29 -0.26 21.30
N THR A 83 1.60 -0.23 21.02
CA THR A 83 2.27 0.95 20.44
C THR A 83 2.06 0.97 18.93
N TYR A 84 1.51 2.08 18.42
CA TYR A 84 1.24 2.32 17.00
C TYR A 84 2.24 3.25 16.32
N VAL A 85 2.84 4.17 17.07
CA VAL A 85 3.87 5.09 16.58
C VAL A 85 5.01 5.09 17.58
N SER A 86 6.23 4.92 17.11
CA SER A 86 7.46 5.00 17.92
C SER A 86 8.60 5.61 17.12
N ALA A 87 9.78 5.67 17.70
CA ALA A 87 11.00 6.06 16.97
C ALA A 87 11.33 5.13 15.79
N ASP A 88 10.86 3.88 15.84
CA ASP A 88 11.06 2.89 14.77
C ASP A 88 10.03 3.04 13.62
N GLY A 89 9.04 3.93 13.76
CA GLY A 89 8.01 4.21 12.75
C GLY A 89 6.60 3.82 13.18
N LEU A 90 5.81 3.39 12.19
CA LEU A 90 4.40 3.00 12.37
C LEU A 90 4.27 1.48 12.46
N ASN A 91 3.58 0.99 13.49
CA ASN A 91 3.23 -0.41 13.66
C ASN A 91 1.70 -0.57 13.64
N ALA A 92 1.17 -1.29 12.67
CA ALA A 92 -0.27 -1.57 12.58
C ALA A 92 -0.74 -2.67 13.54
N ASN A 93 0.14 -3.29 14.33
CA ASN A 93 -0.18 -4.36 15.29
C ASN A 93 -1.05 -5.47 14.67
N ASN A 94 -0.66 -5.93 13.48
CA ASN A 94 -1.36 -6.96 12.67
C ASN A 94 -2.79 -6.55 12.26
N ARG A 95 -3.07 -5.26 12.14
CA ARG A 95 -4.35 -4.70 11.67
C ARG A 95 -4.18 -4.08 10.30
N ALA A 96 -5.26 -4.03 9.52
CA ALA A 96 -5.24 -3.39 8.21
C ALA A 96 -5.11 -1.86 8.34
N ILE A 97 -4.26 -1.28 7.48
CA ILE A 97 -4.24 0.17 7.25
C ILE A 97 -5.23 0.46 6.13
N GLN A 98 -6.28 1.21 6.43
CA GLN A 98 -7.37 1.53 5.50
C GLN A 98 -7.19 2.92 4.89
N ASN A 99 -7.87 3.18 3.76
CA ASN A 99 -7.88 4.48 3.07
C ASN A 99 -6.49 4.97 2.63
N VAL A 100 -5.59 4.02 2.32
CA VAL A 100 -4.29 4.35 1.73
C VAL A 100 -4.50 4.77 0.28
N ALA A 101 -4.15 6.00 -0.06
CA ALA A 101 -4.14 6.48 -1.44
C ALA A 101 -3.13 5.68 -2.29
N PRO A 102 -3.31 5.62 -3.63
CA PRO A 102 -2.31 5.02 -4.49
C PRO A 102 -0.95 5.73 -4.36
N GLY A 103 0.08 4.96 -4.02
CA GLY A 103 1.45 5.47 -3.99
C GLY A 103 2.03 5.66 -5.39
N ARG A 104 2.99 6.55 -5.53
CA ARG A 104 3.73 6.76 -6.79
C ARG A 104 4.57 5.51 -7.11
N ILE A 105 4.42 4.98 -8.31
CA ILE A 105 5.22 3.84 -8.77
C ILE A 105 6.40 4.38 -9.60
N ALA A 106 7.56 4.50 -8.98
CA ALA A 106 8.78 4.99 -9.60
C ALA A 106 10.01 4.40 -8.85
N PRO A 107 11.19 4.35 -9.49
CA PRO A 107 12.39 3.73 -8.90
C PRO A 107 12.85 4.37 -7.58
N ASP A 108 12.53 5.65 -7.36
CA ASP A 108 12.89 6.46 -6.20
C ASP A 108 11.71 6.68 -5.24
N SER A 109 10.59 6.01 -5.44
CA SER A 109 9.41 6.15 -4.59
C SER A 109 9.61 5.47 -3.24
N GLN A 110 9.21 6.17 -2.19
CA GLN A 110 9.10 5.66 -0.82
C GLN A 110 7.65 5.59 -0.35
N ASP A 111 6.70 5.77 -1.27
CA ASP A 111 5.28 5.73 -0.96
C ASP A 111 4.83 4.28 -0.67
N ALA A 112 3.90 4.12 0.27
CA ALA A 112 3.20 2.86 0.44
C ALA A 112 2.31 2.58 -0.76
N VAL A 113 2.23 1.31 -1.18
CA VAL A 113 1.30 0.87 -2.23
C VAL A 113 0.06 0.24 -1.61
N ASN A 114 -1.10 0.47 -2.22
CA ASN A 114 -2.35 -0.14 -1.78
C ASN A 114 -2.71 -1.41 -2.57
N GLY A 115 -3.70 -2.15 -2.08
CA GLY A 115 -4.13 -3.42 -2.69
C GLY A 115 -4.61 -3.28 -4.14
N ALA A 116 -5.16 -2.13 -4.54
CA ALA A 116 -5.60 -1.92 -5.93
C ALA A 116 -4.42 -1.87 -6.90
N GLN A 117 -3.29 -1.28 -6.51
CA GLN A 117 -2.08 -1.25 -7.32
C GLN A 117 -1.47 -2.65 -7.48
N LEU A 118 -1.45 -3.44 -6.40
CA LEU A 118 -1.01 -4.84 -6.44
C LEU A 118 -1.94 -5.70 -7.31
N TYR A 119 -3.26 -5.51 -7.19
CA TYR A 119 -4.25 -6.21 -8.02
C TYR A 119 -4.04 -5.90 -9.51
N ALA A 120 -3.82 -4.63 -9.86
CA ALA A 120 -3.53 -4.24 -11.24
C ALA A 120 -2.25 -4.89 -11.79
N LEU A 121 -1.22 -5.07 -10.95
CA LEU A 121 -0.01 -5.80 -11.32
C LEU A 121 -0.32 -7.29 -11.57
N GLY A 122 -1.13 -7.93 -10.70
CA GLY A 122 -1.60 -9.31 -10.88
C GLY A 122 -2.30 -9.52 -12.22
N GLN A 123 -3.22 -8.63 -12.60
CA GLN A 123 -3.91 -8.69 -13.89
C GLN A 123 -2.93 -8.60 -15.10
N ARG A 124 -1.88 -7.80 -14.98
CA ARG A 124 -0.84 -7.72 -16.02
C ARG A 124 -0.04 -9.02 -16.12
N MET A 125 0.29 -9.63 -14.98
CA MET A 125 0.98 -10.93 -14.93
C MET A 125 0.14 -12.04 -15.56
N ASP A 126 -1.17 -12.09 -15.28
CA ASP A 126 -2.10 -13.05 -15.91
C ASP A 126 -2.16 -12.86 -17.43
N GLY A 127 -2.17 -11.60 -17.89
CA GLY A 127 -2.10 -11.26 -19.30
C GLY A 127 -0.78 -11.74 -19.95
N MET A 128 0.33 -11.61 -19.26
CA MET A 128 1.63 -12.15 -19.73
C MET A 128 1.63 -13.68 -19.78
N GLY A 129 1.07 -14.35 -18.79
CA GLY A 129 0.89 -15.81 -18.79
C GLY A 129 0.16 -16.28 -20.03
N LYS A 130 -0.98 -15.68 -20.38
CA LYS A 130 -1.75 -16.00 -21.59
C LYS A 130 -0.94 -15.80 -22.89
N ARG A 131 -0.12 -14.75 -22.97
CA ARG A 131 0.76 -14.49 -24.12
C ARG A 131 1.87 -15.55 -24.24
N ILE A 132 2.43 -15.99 -23.13
CA ILE A 132 3.42 -17.07 -23.08
C ILE A 132 2.79 -18.38 -23.59
N ASP A 133 1.57 -18.70 -23.15
CA ASP A 133 0.86 -19.89 -23.59
C ASP A 133 0.55 -19.85 -25.11
N SER A 134 0.16 -18.68 -25.63
CA SER A 134 0.00 -18.50 -27.08
C SER A 134 1.32 -18.69 -27.84
N ALA A 135 2.43 -18.15 -27.32
CA ALA A 135 3.73 -18.36 -27.93
C ALA A 135 4.16 -19.84 -27.93
N ARG A 136 3.92 -20.56 -26.82
CA ARG A 136 4.16 -22.02 -26.73
C ARG A 136 3.31 -22.82 -27.74
N ALA A 137 2.03 -22.45 -27.87
CA ALA A 137 1.14 -23.06 -28.87
C ALA A 137 1.62 -22.78 -30.30
N GLY A 138 2.14 -21.57 -30.59
CA GLY A 138 2.79 -21.25 -31.87
C GLY A 138 4.03 -22.10 -32.15
N VAL A 139 4.85 -22.38 -31.13
CA VAL A 139 5.99 -23.33 -31.26
C VAL A 139 5.51 -24.73 -31.60
N ALA A 140 4.47 -25.25 -30.93
CA ALA A 140 3.87 -26.53 -31.26
C ALA A 140 3.36 -26.57 -32.71
N SER A 141 2.75 -25.48 -33.21
CA SER A 141 2.33 -25.32 -34.60
C SER A 141 3.51 -25.34 -35.58
N ALA A 142 4.61 -24.69 -35.24
CA ALA A 142 5.83 -24.71 -36.05
C ALA A 142 6.42 -26.12 -36.13
N ILE A 143 6.46 -26.86 -35.02
CA ILE A 143 6.89 -28.26 -34.96
C ILE A 143 5.99 -29.15 -35.83
N ALA A 144 4.66 -28.99 -35.72
CA ALA A 144 3.71 -29.72 -36.57
C ALA A 144 3.94 -29.43 -38.06
N THR A 145 4.15 -28.16 -38.43
CA THR A 145 4.41 -27.76 -39.81
C THR A 145 5.75 -28.28 -40.32
N ALA A 146 6.79 -28.28 -39.51
CA ALA A 146 8.10 -28.82 -39.82
C ALA A 146 8.08 -30.34 -39.97
N GLY A 147 7.22 -31.03 -39.21
CA GLY A 147 7.03 -32.49 -39.30
C GLY A 147 6.27 -32.97 -40.52
N LEU A 148 5.70 -32.09 -41.36
CA LEU A 148 4.99 -32.49 -42.59
C LEU A 148 5.95 -33.09 -43.64
N PRO A 149 5.78 -34.35 -44.04
CA PRO A 149 6.50 -34.88 -45.16
C PRO A 149 6.14 -34.13 -46.45
N GLN A 150 7.06 -34.15 -47.44
CA GLN A 150 6.87 -33.52 -48.74
C GLN A 150 7.08 -34.52 -49.86
N ALA A 151 6.55 -34.18 -51.05
CA ALA A 151 6.81 -34.95 -52.27
C ALA A 151 8.34 -35.08 -52.52
N TYR A 152 8.79 -36.24 -53.03
CA TYR A 152 10.21 -36.52 -53.26
C TYR A 152 10.52 -36.99 -54.67
N ARG A 153 9.49 -37.27 -55.50
CA ARG A 153 9.68 -37.72 -56.92
C ARG A 153 9.31 -36.55 -57.84
N PRO A 154 10.03 -36.37 -58.96
CA PRO A 154 9.64 -35.44 -60.00
C PRO A 154 8.20 -35.70 -60.47
N GLY A 155 7.42 -34.66 -60.69
CA GLY A 155 6.01 -34.72 -61.09
C GLY A 155 5.03 -35.17 -60.01
N ALA A 156 5.48 -35.48 -58.79
CA ALA A 156 4.63 -35.97 -57.71
C ALA A 156 3.98 -34.85 -56.92
N ASN A 157 2.74 -35.12 -56.48
CA ASN A 157 1.99 -34.33 -55.54
C ASN A 157 1.80 -35.10 -54.22
N MET A 158 1.82 -34.42 -53.06
CA MET A 158 1.61 -35.06 -51.77
C MET A 158 0.71 -34.21 -50.92
N VAL A 159 -0.26 -34.83 -50.25
CA VAL A 159 -1.00 -34.28 -49.09
C VAL A 159 -0.44 -34.95 -47.86
N ALA A 160 -0.18 -34.17 -46.82
CA ALA A 160 0.42 -34.65 -45.58
C ALA A 160 -0.27 -34.06 -44.37
N ALA A 161 -0.20 -34.78 -43.25
CA ALA A 161 -0.62 -34.28 -41.94
C ALA A 161 0.45 -34.62 -40.92
N ALA A 162 0.63 -33.75 -39.91
CA ALA A 162 1.56 -33.95 -38.81
C ALA A 162 1.02 -33.35 -37.53
N GLY A 163 1.49 -33.87 -36.37
CA GLY A 163 1.25 -33.34 -35.08
C GLY A 163 2.51 -32.71 -34.49
N GLY A 164 2.33 -31.74 -33.65
CA GLY A 164 3.41 -31.10 -32.86
C GLY A 164 3.01 -30.96 -31.40
N TYR A 165 3.99 -31.10 -30.54
CA TYR A 165 3.81 -30.87 -29.10
C TYR A 165 5.00 -30.07 -28.57
N TYR A 166 4.70 -29.07 -27.69
CA TYR A 166 5.70 -28.29 -27.02
C TYR A 166 5.16 -27.73 -25.70
N ASP A 167 5.83 -28.04 -24.59
CA ASP A 167 5.61 -27.47 -23.26
C ASP A 167 4.12 -27.34 -22.88
N GLY A 168 3.38 -28.48 -22.96
CA GLY A 168 1.97 -28.58 -22.61
C GLY A 168 0.99 -28.13 -23.71
N GLN A 169 1.47 -27.67 -24.88
CA GLN A 169 0.64 -27.26 -26.01
C GLN A 169 0.75 -28.26 -27.16
N SER A 170 -0.36 -28.52 -27.85
CA SER A 170 -0.43 -29.40 -29.00
C SER A 170 -0.93 -28.63 -30.22
N ALA A 171 -0.48 -29.04 -31.39
CA ALA A 171 -0.94 -28.52 -32.68
C ALA A 171 -1.03 -29.62 -33.71
N VAL A 172 -1.84 -29.40 -34.72
CA VAL A 172 -1.90 -30.21 -35.92
C VAL A 172 -1.64 -29.35 -37.15
N ALA A 173 -0.99 -29.93 -38.15
CA ALA A 173 -0.75 -29.29 -39.44
C ALA A 173 -1.19 -30.21 -40.58
N VAL A 174 -1.70 -29.59 -41.64
CA VAL A 174 -1.95 -30.24 -42.93
C VAL A 174 -1.16 -29.47 -44.00
N GLY A 175 -0.65 -30.18 -44.97
CA GLY A 175 0.17 -29.59 -46.01
C GLY A 175 -0.03 -30.24 -47.39
N LEU A 176 0.29 -29.45 -48.41
CA LEU A 176 0.37 -29.86 -49.79
C LEU A 176 1.79 -29.59 -50.30
N SER A 177 2.33 -30.49 -51.06
CA SER A 177 3.59 -30.27 -51.75
C SER A 177 3.55 -30.85 -53.17
N THR A 178 4.28 -30.22 -54.06
CA THR A 178 4.43 -30.64 -55.45
C THR A 178 5.86 -30.44 -55.94
N ILE A 179 6.31 -31.34 -56.81
CA ILE A 179 7.58 -31.23 -57.53
C ILE A 179 7.29 -31.15 -59.01
N SER A 180 7.92 -30.20 -59.71
CA SER A 180 7.82 -30.08 -61.16
C SER A 180 8.30 -31.34 -61.87
N ASP A 181 7.81 -31.58 -63.10
CA ASP A 181 8.16 -32.80 -63.93
C ASP A 181 9.67 -32.90 -64.15
N ASN A 182 10.40 -31.79 -64.25
CA ASN A 182 11.85 -31.79 -64.40
C ASN A 182 12.62 -31.91 -63.06
N GLY A 183 11.88 -32.06 -61.95
CA GLY A 183 12.45 -32.24 -60.61
C GLY A 183 13.08 -30.99 -59.97
N ARG A 184 13.09 -29.85 -60.67
CA ARG A 184 13.86 -28.69 -60.23
C ARG A 184 13.12 -27.75 -59.25
N TRP A 185 11.80 -27.63 -59.38
CA TRP A 185 11.00 -26.77 -58.54
C TRP A 185 10.21 -27.57 -57.52
N ILE A 186 10.27 -27.14 -56.26
CA ILE A 186 9.48 -27.71 -55.17
C ILE A 186 8.62 -26.60 -54.60
N ILE A 187 7.32 -26.82 -54.48
CA ILE A 187 6.37 -25.91 -53.85
C ILE A 187 5.72 -26.64 -52.70
N LYS A 188 5.65 -26.01 -51.56
CA LYS A 188 5.01 -26.50 -50.34
C LYS A 188 4.13 -25.43 -49.71
N GLY A 189 2.89 -25.82 -49.38
CA GLY A 189 1.99 -25.00 -48.58
C GLY A 189 1.51 -25.79 -47.37
N ALA A 190 1.34 -25.14 -46.24
CA ALA A 190 0.80 -25.76 -45.04
C ALA A 190 -0.11 -24.82 -44.26
N ALA A 191 -1.10 -25.41 -43.61
CA ALA A 191 -1.90 -24.74 -42.60
C ALA A 191 -1.78 -25.51 -41.28
N ASN A 192 -1.77 -24.82 -40.18
CA ASN A 192 -1.72 -25.41 -38.85
C ASN A 192 -2.77 -24.77 -37.94
N VAL A 193 -3.14 -25.49 -36.90
CA VAL A 193 -4.07 -25.01 -35.87
C VAL A 193 -3.67 -25.58 -34.53
N ASN A 194 -3.78 -24.72 -33.50
CA ASN A 194 -3.62 -25.08 -32.10
C ASN A 194 -4.81 -24.56 -31.28
N SER A 195 -4.78 -24.70 -29.97
CA SER A 195 -5.86 -24.29 -29.06
C SER A 195 -6.05 -22.77 -28.97
N LYS A 196 -5.15 -21.96 -29.51
CA LYS A 196 -5.11 -20.51 -29.39
C LYS A 196 -5.30 -19.79 -30.72
N GLU A 197 -4.69 -20.30 -31.80
CA GLU A 197 -4.59 -19.63 -33.10
C GLU A 197 -4.40 -20.61 -34.24
N ALA A 198 -4.55 -20.11 -35.46
CA ALA A 198 -4.23 -20.84 -36.69
C ALA A 198 -3.13 -20.09 -37.45
N GLY A 199 -2.33 -20.83 -38.19
CA GLY A 199 -1.24 -20.31 -39.00
C GLY A 199 -1.18 -20.96 -40.36
N ALA A 200 -0.47 -20.32 -41.27
CA ALA A 200 -0.20 -20.89 -42.61
C ALA A 200 1.23 -20.56 -43.06
N SER A 201 1.77 -21.39 -43.92
CA SER A 201 3.08 -21.18 -44.53
C SER A 201 3.07 -21.59 -45.99
N ILE A 202 3.90 -20.94 -46.78
CA ILE A 202 4.19 -21.33 -48.18
C ILE A 202 5.70 -21.23 -48.37
N GLY A 203 6.23 -22.19 -49.12
CA GLY A 203 7.63 -22.20 -49.45
C GLY A 203 7.84 -22.66 -50.90
N VAL A 204 8.85 -22.16 -51.56
CA VAL A 204 9.31 -22.57 -52.87
C VAL A 204 10.81 -22.84 -52.83
N GLY A 205 11.23 -23.91 -53.40
CA GLY A 205 12.63 -24.30 -53.53
C GLY A 205 12.99 -24.59 -54.98
N TYR A 206 14.24 -24.33 -55.36
CA TYR A 206 14.83 -24.71 -56.64
C TYR A 206 16.07 -25.54 -56.39
N GLN A 207 16.16 -26.68 -57.07
CA GLN A 207 17.33 -27.54 -57.02
C GLN A 207 17.93 -27.69 -58.43
N TRP A 208 19.25 -27.75 -58.54
CA TRP A 208 20.01 -27.81 -59.79
C TRP A 208 20.80 -29.09 -59.89
#